data_b826d912ff74c25450e594a3876d441b
#
_entry.id   b826d912ff74c25450e594a3876d441b
#
_cell.length_a   1.000
_cell.length_b   1.000
_cell.length_c   1.000
_cell.angle_alpha   90.00
_cell.angle_beta   90.00
_cell.angle_gamma   90.00
#
_symmetry.space_group_name_H-M   'P 1'
#
loop_
_entity.id
_entity.type
_entity.pdbx_description
1 polymer ?
#
loop_
_entity_poly.entity_id
_entity_poly.type
_entity_poly.pdbx_seq_one_letter_code
_entity_poly.pdbx_strand_id
1 'polypeptide(L)'
;MPLRFGPAGVPLSCKGRTIVEGMDDITALGLETMEIQTVRTVTPQHFNEYWQAGILSWKSDFEMNMHGPYYADLLGDRRSRQRTLMKMETSLQAAKVINARHITYHVGPYGERKAGRETNEHLANILQGVVERCHQLWGNEEDEIDYAAFPWVLENNPTLIGVETSGQQSLWGTLDEVLEVVNHVEGTVPVLNMAHIHARGNGSLRTSEDFGELFDQVREQYGGKTFYCHFSGIEHRGGNAMHYTQLKKSDLKFEPLAEYLAEEGDWLDVTVISDSPLLEHDAMYMLQQYDKAKQKLLERRALEERRYKLALEAGLDPAELLAREQEQARLRTGAIAEPAETEAKKAKPAAKAPAKPANNRINFEDEDEDEDDIF
;
A
#
# COMPACT_ATOMS: atom_id res chain seq x y z
N MET A 1 2.02 -0.15 -18.53
CA MET A 1 2.90 -0.19 -17.35
C MET A 1 2.50 -1.38 -16.51
N PRO A 2 3.40 -1.98 -15.75
CA PRO A 2 3.08 -3.23 -15.06
C PRO A 2 2.23 -3.00 -13.80
N LEU A 3 1.27 -3.90 -13.60
CA LEU A 3 0.62 -4.11 -12.32
C LEU A 3 1.20 -5.38 -11.72
N ARG A 4 1.82 -5.28 -10.56
CA ARG A 4 2.52 -6.39 -9.88
C ARG A 4 1.85 -6.73 -8.58
N PHE A 5 1.76 -8.03 -8.29
CA PHE A 5 1.27 -8.56 -7.02
C PHE A 5 2.33 -9.46 -6.39
N GLY A 6 2.45 -9.39 -5.07
CA GLY A 6 3.35 -10.26 -4.32
C GLY A 6 3.11 -10.22 -2.81
N PRO A 7 3.75 -11.10 -2.04
CA PRO A 7 3.61 -11.17 -0.59
C PRO A 7 4.61 -10.29 0.16
N ALA A 8 4.27 -9.96 1.41
CA ALA A 8 5.16 -9.37 2.40
C ALA A 8 6.00 -10.46 3.09
N GLY A 9 6.97 -10.99 2.38
CA GLY A 9 7.91 -12.00 2.88
C GLY A 9 7.99 -13.24 2.01
N VAL A 10 8.89 -14.16 2.40
CA VAL A 10 9.05 -15.44 1.76
C VAL A 10 7.76 -16.25 1.88
N PRO A 11 7.23 -16.86 0.78
CA PRO A 11 5.95 -17.56 0.79
C PRO A 11 5.87 -18.64 1.86
N LEU A 12 4.67 -18.87 2.38
CA LEU A 12 4.41 -19.96 3.32
C LEU A 12 4.63 -21.34 2.69
N SER A 13 4.44 -21.43 1.37
CA SER A 13 4.68 -22.65 0.57
C SER A 13 6.16 -22.96 0.38
N CYS A 14 7.06 -21.97 0.50
CA CYS A 14 8.49 -22.12 0.28
C CYS A 14 9.14 -23.01 1.35
N LYS A 15 9.65 -24.18 0.95
CA LYS A 15 10.21 -25.17 1.88
C LYS A 15 11.59 -24.77 2.40
N GLY A 16 12.45 -24.21 1.55
CA GLY A 16 13.80 -23.81 1.92
C GLY A 16 13.85 -22.50 2.70
N ARG A 17 12.81 -21.66 2.56
CA ARG A 17 12.63 -20.38 3.25
C ARG A 17 13.77 -19.38 3.03
N THR A 18 14.54 -19.56 1.97
CA THR A 18 15.49 -18.56 1.49
C THR A 18 14.77 -17.54 0.57
N ILE A 19 15.35 -16.36 0.45
CA ILE A 19 14.77 -15.31 -0.41
C ILE A 19 14.76 -15.77 -1.87
N VAL A 20 15.85 -16.36 -2.36
CA VAL A 20 15.97 -16.84 -3.74
C VAL A 20 14.95 -17.93 -4.06
N GLU A 21 14.80 -18.94 -3.18
CA GLU A 21 13.78 -19.97 -3.35
C GLU A 21 12.36 -19.38 -3.27
N GLY A 22 12.17 -18.35 -2.43
CA GLY A 22 10.92 -17.60 -2.36
C GLY A 22 10.60 -16.87 -3.66
N MET A 23 11.57 -16.26 -4.31
CA MET A 23 11.42 -15.63 -5.63
C MET A 23 11.03 -16.64 -6.70
N ASP A 24 11.65 -17.82 -6.70
CA ASP A 24 11.33 -18.90 -7.64
C ASP A 24 9.87 -19.39 -7.43
N ASP A 25 9.47 -19.62 -6.17
CA ASP A 25 8.10 -20.03 -5.83
C ASP A 25 7.07 -18.97 -6.24
N ILE A 26 7.33 -17.70 -5.95
CA ILE A 26 6.45 -16.57 -6.30
C ILE A 26 6.30 -16.47 -7.82
N THR A 27 7.40 -16.59 -8.57
CA THR A 27 7.39 -16.58 -10.03
C THR A 27 6.59 -17.76 -10.59
N ALA A 28 6.73 -18.97 -10.00
CA ALA A 28 5.94 -20.13 -10.38
C ALA A 28 4.44 -19.98 -10.13
N LEU A 29 4.05 -19.14 -9.16
CA LEU A 29 2.65 -18.77 -8.87
C LEU A 29 2.11 -17.66 -9.79
N GLY A 30 2.94 -17.12 -10.70
CA GLY A 30 2.56 -16.02 -11.59
C GLY A 30 2.54 -14.65 -10.93
N LEU A 31 3.23 -14.50 -9.80
CA LEU A 31 3.44 -13.23 -9.10
C LEU A 31 4.81 -12.64 -9.49
N GLU A 32 4.97 -11.32 -9.41
CA GLU A 32 6.10 -10.62 -10.03
C GLU A 32 6.88 -9.73 -9.05
N THR A 33 6.51 -9.73 -7.77
CA THR A 33 7.17 -8.93 -6.74
C THR A 33 7.16 -9.62 -5.38
N MET A 34 8.09 -9.21 -4.52
CA MET A 34 8.14 -9.61 -3.11
C MET A 34 8.71 -8.46 -2.27
N GLU A 35 8.20 -8.30 -1.06
CA GLU A 35 8.76 -7.36 -0.10
C GLU A 35 9.40 -8.11 1.08
N ILE A 36 10.69 -7.89 1.32
CA ILE A 36 11.40 -8.49 2.45
C ILE A 36 11.11 -7.72 3.72
N GLN A 37 10.70 -8.43 4.77
CA GLN A 37 10.33 -7.86 6.06
C GLN A 37 11.52 -7.88 7.03
N THR A 38 12.05 -6.71 7.38
CA THR A 38 13.14 -6.58 8.37
C THR A 38 12.60 -6.09 9.72
N VAL A 39 11.78 -6.92 10.35
CA VAL A 39 10.94 -6.54 11.53
C VAL A 39 11.69 -5.81 12.64
N ARG A 40 12.89 -6.25 13.00
CA ARG A 40 13.67 -5.65 14.09
C ARG A 40 14.95 -4.96 13.60
N THR A 41 15.72 -5.66 12.78
CA THR A 41 16.98 -5.18 12.21
C THR A 41 17.43 -6.10 11.09
N VAL A 42 18.35 -5.62 10.27
CA VAL A 42 19.08 -6.43 9.29
C VAL A 42 20.35 -6.96 9.93
N THR A 43 20.66 -8.24 9.69
CA THR A 43 21.90 -8.85 10.16
C THR A 43 22.89 -9.02 9.01
N PRO A 44 24.18 -8.71 9.19
CA PRO A 44 25.19 -8.83 8.14
C PRO A 44 25.31 -10.24 7.54
N GLN A 45 24.94 -11.29 8.30
CA GLN A 45 24.98 -12.68 7.82
C GLN A 45 24.10 -12.91 6.59
N HIS A 46 23.06 -12.11 6.40
CA HIS A 46 22.13 -12.25 5.26
C HIS A 46 22.57 -11.47 4.02
N PHE A 47 23.64 -10.68 4.06
CA PHE A 47 24.05 -9.87 2.90
C PHE A 47 24.38 -10.69 1.66
N ASN A 48 24.96 -11.88 1.82
CA ASN A 48 25.21 -12.75 0.67
C ASN A 48 23.91 -13.26 0.02
N GLU A 49 22.90 -13.56 0.81
CA GLU A 49 21.57 -13.95 0.32
C GLU A 49 20.86 -12.78 -0.37
N TYR A 50 20.92 -11.57 0.22
CA TYR A 50 20.41 -10.35 -0.40
C TYR A 50 21.08 -10.07 -1.74
N TRP A 51 22.40 -10.21 -1.83
CA TRP A 51 23.12 -10.04 -3.07
C TRP A 51 22.70 -11.04 -4.16
N GLN A 52 22.55 -12.32 -3.81
CA GLN A 52 22.06 -13.34 -4.75
C GLN A 52 20.65 -13.01 -5.25
N ALA A 53 19.76 -12.60 -4.36
CA ALA A 53 18.43 -12.17 -4.71
C ALA A 53 18.45 -10.89 -5.60
N GLY A 54 19.35 -9.95 -5.32
CA GLY A 54 19.54 -8.75 -6.12
C GLY A 54 19.98 -9.05 -7.56
N ILE A 55 20.94 -10.00 -7.74
CA ILE A 55 21.34 -10.47 -9.07
C ILE A 55 20.15 -11.10 -9.80
N LEU A 56 19.38 -11.93 -9.12
CA LEU A 56 18.22 -12.60 -9.73
C LEU A 56 17.15 -11.57 -10.12
N SER A 57 16.81 -10.64 -9.23
CA SER A 57 15.89 -9.54 -9.49
C SER A 57 16.31 -8.75 -10.74
N TRP A 58 17.57 -8.31 -10.78
CA TRP A 58 18.09 -7.54 -11.92
C TRP A 58 18.02 -8.31 -13.26
N LYS A 59 18.25 -9.64 -13.23
CA LYS A 59 18.24 -10.46 -14.45
C LYS A 59 16.85 -10.87 -14.93
N SER A 60 15.86 -10.94 -14.04
CA SER A 60 14.54 -11.52 -14.33
C SER A 60 13.38 -10.51 -14.38
N ASP A 61 13.65 -9.22 -14.25
CA ASP A 61 12.60 -8.18 -14.14
C ASP A 61 11.64 -8.42 -12.95
N PHE A 62 12.10 -9.19 -11.94
CA PHE A 62 11.37 -9.43 -10.71
C PHE A 62 11.56 -8.23 -9.77
N GLU A 63 10.48 -7.59 -9.35
CA GLU A 63 10.57 -6.42 -8.48
C GLU A 63 10.78 -6.84 -7.03
N MET A 64 11.92 -6.41 -6.47
CA MET A 64 12.20 -6.55 -5.04
C MET A 64 11.87 -5.26 -4.31
N ASN A 65 11.25 -5.40 -3.16
CA ASN A 65 10.98 -4.33 -2.22
C ASN A 65 11.42 -4.75 -0.81
N MET A 66 11.56 -3.80 0.08
CA MET A 66 11.92 -4.08 1.48
C MET A 66 11.07 -3.25 2.43
N HIS A 67 10.68 -3.84 3.54
CA HIS A 67 10.12 -3.12 4.67
C HIS A 67 11.19 -3.00 5.76
N GLY A 68 11.50 -1.79 6.15
CA GLY A 68 12.44 -1.48 7.21
C GLY A 68 11.91 -1.85 8.60
N PRO A 69 12.70 -1.68 9.65
CA PRO A 69 12.30 -2.03 11.01
C PRO A 69 11.01 -1.34 11.45
N TYR A 70 10.06 -2.15 11.96
CA TYR A 70 8.71 -1.69 12.32
C TYR A 70 8.69 -0.65 13.43
N TYR A 71 9.58 -0.78 14.42
CA TYR A 71 9.60 0.07 15.60
C TYR A 71 10.46 1.31 15.36
N ALA A 72 9.98 2.16 14.45
CA ALA A 72 10.58 3.47 14.20
C ALA A 72 10.01 4.52 15.17
N ASP A 73 10.84 5.47 15.57
CA ASP A 73 10.47 6.62 16.39
C ASP A 73 11.30 7.83 15.95
N LEU A 74 10.93 8.36 14.77
CA LEU A 74 11.64 9.50 14.15
C LEU A 74 11.30 10.84 14.83
N LEU A 75 10.09 10.93 15.40
CA LEU A 75 9.60 12.14 16.06
C LEU A 75 9.84 12.15 17.58
N GLY A 76 10.35 11.06 18.14
CA GLY A 76 10.67 10.92 19.54
C GLY A 76 11.90 11.72 19.99
N ASP A 77 12.37 11.42 21.19
CA ASP A 77 13.56 12.05 21.75
C ASP A 77 14.83 11.80 20.91
N ARG A 78 15.89 12.55 21.21
CA ARG A 78 17.16 12.44 20.48
C ARG A 78 17.71 11.00 20.47
N ARG A 79 17.60 10.27 21.59
CA ARG A 79 18.16 8.91 21.72
C ARG A 79 17.35 7.90 20.92
N SER A 80 16.02 7.96 20.97
CA SER A 80 15.10 7.12 20.20
C SER A 80 15.29 7.34 18.72
N ARG A 81 15.32 8.60 18.28
CA ARG A 81 15.57 8.97 16.90
C ARG A 81 16.92 8.47 16.39
N GLN A 82 18.00 8.64 17.16
CA GLN A 82 19.32 8.18 16.75
C GLN A 82 19.36 6.64 16.57
N ARG A 83 18.71 5.87 17.47
CA ARG A 83 18.59 4.41 17.31
C ARG A 83 17.82 4.04 16.07
N THR A 84 16.73 4.75 15.77
CA THR A 84 15.95 4.54 14.55
C THR A 84 16.80 4.81 13.31
N LEU A 85 17.51 5.94 13.25
CA LEU A 85 18.36 6.29 12.11
C LEU A 85 19.48 5.27 11.86
N MET A 86 20.09 4.74 12.90
CA MET A 86 21.10 3.66 12.76
C MET A 86 20.50 2.38 12.16
N LYS A 87 19.30 2.00 12.57
CA LYS A 87 18.60 0.84 11.99
C LYS A 87 18.20 1.09 10.54
N MET A 88 17.75 2.31 10.23
CA MET A 88 17.43 2.71 8.85
C MET A 88 18.67 2.63 7.97
N GLU A 89 19.81 3.13 8.40
CA GLU A 89 21.07 3.07 7.64
C GLU A 89 21.45 1.63 7.26
N THR A 90 21.41 0.71 8.22
CA THR A 90 21.71 -0.71 7.97
C THR A 90 20.70 -1.36 7.00
N SER A 91 19.41 -1.04 7.15
CA SER A 91 18.39 -1.59 6.26
C SER A 91 18.41 -0.97 4.86
N LEU A 92 18.80 0.30 4.74
CA LEU A 92 19.05 0.94 3.45
C LEU A 92 20.21 0.28 2.68
N GLN A 93 21.29 -0.09 3.36
CA GLN A 93 22.38 -0.86 2.75
C GLN A 93 21.86 -2.19 2.21
N ALA A 94 21.09 -2.92 3.01
CA ALA A 94 20.49 -4.18 2.58
C ALA A 94 19.53 -4.01 1.39
N ALA A 95 18.71 -2.97 1.40
CA ALA A 95 17.78 -2.65 0.33
C ALA A 95 18.51 -2.38 -1.01
N LYS A 96 19.64 -1.68 -0.96
CA LYS A 96 20.50 -1.48 -2.14
C LYS A 96 21.12 -2.79 -2.62
N VAL A 97 21.62 -3.63 -1.71
CA VAL A 97 22.23 -4.94 -2.05
C VAL A 97 21.22 -5.87 -2.70
N ILE A 98 19.98 -5.88 -2.27
CA ILE A 98 18.92 -6.72 -2.84
C ILE A 98 18.28 -6.13 -4.11
N ASN A 99 18.73 -4.98 -4.60
CA ASN A 99 18.12 -4.26 -5.72
C ASN A 99 16.66 -3.86 -5.43
N ALA A 100 16.36 -3.47 -4.18
CA ALA A 100 15.01 -3.05 -3.84
C ALA A 100 14.65 -1.73 -4.54
N ARG A 101 13.47 -1.68 -5.13
CA ARG A 101 12.95 -0.46 -5.77
C ARG A 101 12.67 0.61 -4.73
N HIS A 102 12.12 0.22 -3.60
CA HIS A 102 11.99 1.09 -2.43
C HIS A 102 12.15 0.31 -1.13
N ILE A 103 12.41 1.03 -0.05
CA ILE A 103 12.34 0.51 1.30
C ILE A 103 11.33 1.31 2.11
N THR A 104 10.33 0.63 2.64
CA THR A 104 9.20 1.20 3.38
C THR A 104 9.53 1.41 4.84
N TYR A 105 9.14 2.55 5.39
CA TYR A 105 9.27 2.84 6.81
C TYR A 105 7.99 3.46 7.38
N HIS A 106 7.63 3.04 8.59
CA HIS A 106 6.77 3.82 9.46
C HIS A 106 7.57 4.94 10.13
N VAL A 107 6.90 6.03 10.48
CA VAL A 107 7.52 7.17 11.19
C VAL A 107 7.50 6.98 12.70
N GLY A 108 6.42 6.38 13.21
CA GLY A 108 6.19 6.16 14.63
C GLY A 108 5.23 7.15 15.27
N PRO A 109 5.24 7.24 16.62
CA PRO A 109 4.36 8.14 17.36
C PRO A 109 4.68 9.61 17.12
N TYR A 110 3.70 10.49 17.30
CA TYR A 110 3.96 11.95 17.32
C TYR A 110 4.88 12.37 18.47
N GLY A 111 5.03 11.54 19.51
CA GLY A 111 5.77 11.89 20.73
C GLY A 111 5.11 13.06 21.45
N GLU A 112 5.90 14.08 21.78
CA GLU A 112 5.41 15.34 22.38
C GLU A 112 4.86 16.34 21.35
N ARG A 113 4.97 16.02 20.05
CA ARG A 113 4.53 16.89 18.95
C ARG A 113 3.05 16.72 18.68
N LYS A 114 2.48 17.72 18.02
CA LYS A 114 1.11 17.68 17.54
C LYS A 114 1.09 17.46 16.03
N ALA A 115 0.04 16.82 15.52
CA ALA A 115 -0.22 16.75 14.10
C ALA A 115 -0.24 18.16 13.49
N GLY A 116 0.37 18.33 12.32
CA GLY A 116 0.36 19.57 11.56
C GLY A 116 1.71 19.92 10.94
N ARG A 117 1.72 21.05 10.24
CA ARG A 117 2.81 21.50 9.38
C ARG A 117 4.19 21.54 10.06
N GLU A 118 4.29 22.05 11.28
CA GLU A 118 5.57 22.12 12.01
C GLU A 118 6.19 20.73 12.22
N THR A 119 5.35 19.73 12.53
CA THR A 119 5.79 18.33 12.67
C THR A 119 6.21 17.73 11.34
N ASN A 120 5.48 18.02 10.27
CA ASN A 120 5.78 17.55 8.93
C ASN A 120 7.07 18.18 8.39
N GLU A 121 7.29 19.48 8.56
CA GLU A 121 8.56 20.15 8.21
C GLU A 121 9.75 19.59 9.00
N HIS A 122 9.56 19.30 10.30
CA HIS A 122 10.61 18.67 11.10
C HIS A 122 10.94 17.25 10.60
N LEU A 123 9.93 16.45 10.27
CA LEU A 123 10.13 15.11 9.73
C LEU A 123 10.78 15.17 8.33
N ALA A 124 10.37 16.08 7.47
CA ALA A 124 10.97 16.27 6.16
C ALA A 124 12.48 16.55 6.26
N ASN A 125 12.90 17.40 7.21
CA ASN A 125 14.32 17.65 7.46
C ASN A 125 15.09 16.40 7.94
N ILE A 126 14.45 15.54 8.74
CA ILE A 126 15.05 14.27 9.16
C ILE A 126 15.21 13.34 7.96
N LEU A 127 14.16 13.17 7.16
CA LEU A 127 14.18 12.30 5.98
C LEU A 127 15.13 12.79 4.90
N GLN A 128 15.26 14.10 4.70
CA GLN A 128 16.27 14.67 3.81
C GLN A 128 17.68 14.19 4.21
N GLY A 129 18.01 14.23 5.51
CA GLY A 129 19.28 13.69 6.00
C GLY A 129 19.43 12.18 5.80
N VAL A 130 18.34 11.41 5.83
CA VAL A 130 18.35 9.97 5.53
C VAL A 130 18.62 9.72 4.05
N VAL A 131 17.97 10.48 3.16
CA VAL A 131 18.19 10.39 1.70
C VAL A 131 19.63 10.74 1.34
N GLU A 132 20.16 11.84 1.87
CA GLU A 132 21.55 12.25 1.66
C GLU A 132 22.53 11.16 2.11
N ARG A 133 22.28 10.57 3.27
CA ARG A 133 23.07 9.46 3.79
C ARG A 133 22.96 8.22 2.90
N CYS A 134 21.77 7.92 2.40
CA CYS A 134 21.54 6.83 1.47
C CYS A 134 22.36 7.00 0.17
N HIS A 135 22.47 8.21 -0.36
CA HIS A 135 23.30 8.49 -1.53
C HIS A 135 24.81 8.32 -1.20
N GLN A 136 25.25 8.75 -0.03
CA GLN A 136 26.65 8.63 0.39
C GLN A 136 27.11 7.18 0.57
N LEU A 137 26.21 6.27 1.00
CA LEU A 137 26.54 4.85 1.25
C LEU A 137 27.14 4.12 0.04
N TRP A 138 27.01 4.66 -1.18
CA TRP A 138 27.49 4.04 -2.42
C TRP A 138 28.23 5.03 -3.35
N GLY A 139 28.39 6.28 -2.94
CA GLY A 139 28.87 7.36 -3.80
C GLY A 139 30.23 7.95 -3.44
N ASN A 140 30.91 7.46 -2.40
CA ASN A 140 32.25 7.93 -2.06
C ASN A 140 33.25 7.19 -2.97
N GLU A 141 34.06 7.95 -3.73
CA GLU A 141 35.14 7.43 -4.59
C GLU A 141 36.21 6.64 -3.81
N GLU A 142 36.18 6.71 -2.46
CA GLU A 142 37.11 6.02 -1.56
C GLU A 142 36.67 4.57 -1.22
N ASP A 143 35.37 4.23 -1.38
CA ASP A 143 34.88 2.87 -1.25
C ASP A 143 35.07 2.17 -2.60
N GLU A 144 36.01 1.25 -2.73
CA GLU A 144 36.17 0.36 -3.89
C GLU A 144 34.94 -0.55 -4.02
N ILE A 145 33.83 0.02 -4.48
CA ILE A 145 32.64 -0.79 -4.82
C ILE A 145 32.98 -1.57 -6.08
N ASP A 146 32.95 -2.87 -5.97
CA ASP A 146 32.99 -3.72 -7.15
C ASP A 146 31.67 -3.61 -7.92
N TYR A 147 31.57 -2.61 -8.78
CA TYR A 147 30.40 -2.40 -9.63
C TYR A 147 30.08 -3.60 -10.52
N ALA A 148 31.04 -4.49 -10.77
CA ALA A 148 30.77 -5.76 -11.47
C ALA A 148 29.92 -6.69 -10.61
N ALA A 149 29.99 -6.58 -9.28
CA ALA A 149 29.16 -7.33 -8.35
C ALA A 149 27.76 -6.73 -8.16
N PHE A 150 27.58 -5.43 -8.46
CA PHE A 150 26.32 -4.71 -8.27
C PHE A 150 25.93 -3.91 -9.54
N PRO A 151 25.63 -4.58 -10.66
CA PRO A 151 25.40 -3.92 -11.94
C PRO A 151 24.21 -2.95 -11.92
N TRP A 152 23.17 -3.19 -11.10
CA TRP A 152 22.03 -2.31 -10.96
C TRP A 152 22.35 -0.94 -10.33
N VAL A 153 23.49 -0.84 -9.60
CA VAL A 153 23.92 0.45 -9.03
C VAL A 153 24.41 1.41 -10.12
N LEU A 154 24.97 0.88 -11.21
CA LEU A 154 25.40 1.68 -12.38
C LEU A 154 24.24 2.20 -13.21
N GLU A 155 23.08 1.58 -13.15
CA GLU A 155 21.92 1.96 -13.96
C GLU A 155 21.17 3.18 -13.41
N ASN A 156 21.73 3.87 -12.42
CA ASN A 156 21.11 5.05 -11.77
C ASN A 156 19.68 4.80 -11.27
N ASN A 157 19.42 3.59 -10.79
CA ASN A 157 18.14 3.25 -10.19
C ASN A 157 18.24 3.37 -8.65
N PRO A 158 18.03 4.56 -8.08
CA PRO A 158 18.16 4.74 -6.64
C PRO A 158 17.04 3.98 -5.92
N THR A 159 17.41 3.23 -4.87
CA THR A 159 16.41 2.72 -3.94
C THR A 159 15.70 3.91 -3.27
N LEU A 160 14.39 4.00 -3.43
CA LEU A 160 13.59 5.08 -2.87
C LEU A 160 13.25 4.80 -1.40
N ILE A 161 13.01 5.85 -0.63
CA ILE A 161 12.53 5.74 0.74
C ILE A 161 11.03 5.85 0.75
N GLY A 162 10.36 4.73 1.03
CA GLY A 162 8.90 4.65 1.15
C GLY A 162 8.45 5.16 2.53
N VAL A 163 7.55 6.12 2.55
CA VAL A 163 6.90 6.62 3.78
C VAL A 163 5.48 6.09 3.81
N GLU A 164 5.19 5.24 4.79
CA GLU A 164 3.94 4.49 4.82
C GLU A 164 2.86 5.20 5.64
N THR A 165 1.61 5.12 5.15
CA THR A 165 0.44 5.54 5.90
C THR A 165 0.22 4.65 7.13
N SER A 166 -0.21 5.25 8.25
CA SER A 166 -0.43 4.56 9.52
C SER A 166 -1.90 4.35 9.84
N GLY A 167 -2.23 3.19 10.41
CA GLY A 167 -3.59 2.80 10.76
C GLY A 167 -4.08 3.26 12.14
N GLN A 168 -3.24 3.95 12.94
CA GLN A 168 -3.60 4.37 14.30
C GLN A 168 -3.55 5.88 14.45
N GLN A 169 -4.53 6.47 15.14
CA GLN A 169 -4.62 7.92 15.36
C GLN A 169 -3.49 8.48 16.23
N SER A 170 -2.89 7.64 17.08
CA SER A 170 -1.73 8.03 17.92
C SER A 170 -0.41 8.06 17.17
N LEU A 171 -0.37 7.52 15.95
CA LEU A 171 0.82 7.49 15.10
C LEU A 171 0.72 8.53 14.00
N TRP A 172 1.85 9.09 13.62
CA TRP A 172 1.98 9.93 12.45
C TRP A 172 1.76 9.08 11.18
N GLY A 173 1.17 9.66 10.15
CA GLY A 173 1.00 9.01 8.85
C GLY A 173 -0.45 8.95 8.36
N THR A 174 -1.22 10.02 8.48
CA THR A 174 -2.40 10.22 7.62
C THR A 174 -1.94 10.33 6.16
N LEU A 175 -2.82 10.11 5.20
CA LEU A 175 -2.49 10.28 3.79
C LEU A 175 -1.97 11.70 3.52
N ASP A 176 -2.65 12.73 4.01
CA ASP A 176 -2.26 14.13 3.82
C ASP A 176 -0.86 14.42 4.39
N GLU A 177 -0.55 13.90 5.59
CA GLU A 177 0.77 14.06 6.20
C GLU A 177 1.87 13.38 5.37
N VAL A 178 1.61 12.17 4.90
CA VAL A 178 2.56 11.42 4.04
C VAL A 178 2.81 12.20 2.76
N LEU A 179 1.75 12.62 2.06
CA LEU A 179 1.87 13.37 0.80
C LEU A 179 2.57 14.72 0.99
N GLU A 180 2.26 15.44 2.07
CA GLU A 180 2.96 16.70 2.38
C GLU A 180 4.46 16.49 2.55
N VAL A 181 4.88 15.46 3.30
CA VAL A 181 6.29 15.19 3.58
C VAL A 181 7.03 14.70 2.32
N VAL A 182 6.49 13.72 1.59
CA VAL A 182 7.18 13.18 0.41
C VAL A 182 7.28 14.19 -0.73
N ASN A 183 6.39 15.17 -0.80
CA ASN A 183 6.50 16.28 -1.75
C ASN A 183 7.68 17.22 -1.46
N HIS A 184 8.14 17.27 -0.22
CA HIS A 184 9.24 18.14 0.19
C HIS A 184 10.60 17.46 0.17
N VAL A 185 10.64 16.13 0.04
CA VAL A 185 11.88 15.34 0.14
C VAL A 185 12.06 14.49 -1.11
N GLU A 186 12.89 14.95 -2.04
CA GLU A 186 13.25 14.16 -3.22
C GLU A 186 13.92 12.83 -2.82
N GLY A 187 13.58 11.74 -3.52
CA GLY A 187 14.05 10.39 -3.17
C GLY A 187 13.15 9.66 -2.17
N THR A 188 12.03 10.28 -1.76
CA THR A 188 10.98 9.61 -1.01
C THR A 188 9.75 9.35 -1.85
N VAL A 189 8.96 8.33 -1.49
CA VAL A 189 7.69 7.98 -2.16
C VAL A 189 6.62 7.64 -1.13
N PRO A 190 5.34 7.94 -1.42
CA PRO A 190 4.25 7.49 -0.56
C PRO A 190 4.03 5.99 -0.71
N VAL A 191 3.86 5.28 0.40
CA VAL A 191 3.41 3.88 0.43
C VAL A 191 2.01 3.84 1.04
N LEU A 192 1.06 3.40 0.23
CA LEU A 192 -0.36 3.43 0.56
C LEU A 192 -0.78 2.11 1.19
N ASN A 193 -0.80 2.04 2.51
CA ASN A 193 -1.37 0.88 3.18
C ASN A 193 -2.89 1.02 3.23
N MET A 194 -3.58 0.30 2.34
CA MET A 194 -5.03 0.39 2.16
C MET A 194 -5.79 -0.02 3.42
N ALA A 195 -5.27 -1.00 4.16
CA ALA A 195 -5.84 -1.43 5.43
C ALA A 195 -5.75 -0.32 6.49
N HIS A 196 -4.62 0.39 6.54
CA HIS A 196 -4.43 1.51 7.45
C HIS A 196 -5.33 2.70 7.10
N ILE A 197 -5.40 3.08 5.82
CA ILE A 197 -6.26 4.16 5.35
C ILE A 197 -7.73 3.83 5.66
N HIS A 198 -8.16 2.61 5.33
CA HIS A 198 -9.52 2.13 5.62
C HIS A 198 -9.85 2.17 7.11
N ALA A 199 -8.95 1.64 7.96
CA ALA A 199 -9.13 1.64 9.40
C ALA A 199 -9.21 3.07 9.98
N ARG A 200 -8.30 3.95 9.56
CA ARG A 200 -8.23 5.34 10.04
C ARG A 200 -9.44 6.17 9.57
N GLY A 201 -9.94 5.90 8.37
CA GLY A 201 -11.18 6.43 7.83
C GLY A 201 -12.45 5.73 8.37
N ASN A 202 -12.31 4.85 9.37
CA ASN A 202 -13.39 4.10 9.99
C ASN A 202 -14.25 3.31 8.98
N GLY A 203 -13.59 2.62 8.06
CA GLY A 203 -14.22 1.82 7.01
C GLY A 203 -14.51 2.64 5.74
N SER A 204 -13.58 3.49 5.29
CA SER A 204 -13.79 4.44 4.18
C SER A 204 -13.68 3.83 2.78
N LEU A 205 -12.85 2.81 2.57
CA LEU A 205 -12.60 2.22 1.24
C LEU A 205 -13.57 1.07 0.99
N ARG A 206 -14.62 1.28 0.21
CA ARG A 206 -15.70 0.28 -0.03
C ARG A 206 -16.04 0.10 -1.49
N THR A 207 -15.92 1.14 -2.29
CA THR A 207 -16.32 1.17 -3.70
C THR A 207 -15.12 1.45 -4.60
N SER A 208 -15.26 1.21 -5.89
CA SER A 208 -14.25 1.57 -6.89
C SER A 208 -13.99 3.07 -6.92
N GLU A 209 -15.02 3.88 -6.69
CA GLU A 209 -14.95 5.33 -6.61
C GLU A 209 -14.11 5.79 -5.42
N ASP A 210 -14.25 5.16 -4.23
CA ASP A 210 -13.44 5.50 -3.05
C ASP A 210 -11.94 5.30 -3.33
N PHE A 211 -11.57 4.22 -4.03
CA PHE A 211 -10.20 3.99 -4.48
C PHE A 211 -9.79 5.00 -5.55
N GLY A 212 -10.68 5.33 -6.49
CA GLY A 212 -10.44 6.36 -7.50
C GLY A 212 -10.10 7.71 -6.85
N GLU A 213 -10.91 8.18 -5.91
CA GLU A 213 -10.66 9.42 -5.16
C GLU A 213 -9.30 9.39 -4.42
N LEU A 214 -8.95 8.25 -3.81
CA LEU A 214 -7.65 8.08 -3.15
C LEU A 214 -6.48 8.22 -4.14
N PHE A 215 -6.54 7.52 -5.27
CA PHE A 215 -5.49 7.57 -6.29
C PHE A 215 -5.42 8.94 -6.96
N ASP A 216 -6.55 9.60 -7.18
CA ASP A 216 -6.62 10.97 -7.70
C ASP A 216 -5.96 11.96 -6.74
N GLN A 217 -6.25 11.87 -5.44
CA GLN A 217 -5.60 12.69 -4.43
C GLN A 217 -4.07 12.54 -4.46
N VAL A 218 -3.57 11.31 -4.56
CA VAL A 218 -2.12 11.07 -4.66
C VAL A 218 -1.55 11.66 -5.95
N ARG A 219 -2.24 11.49 -7.08
CA ARG A 219 -1.81 12.06 -8.37
C ARG A 219 -1.77 13.59 -8.35
N GLU A 220 -2.77 14.22 -7.76
CA GLU A 220 -2.87 15.69 -7.68
C GLU A 220 -1.81 16.30 -6.77
N GLN A 221 -1.54 15.65 -5.63
CA GLN A 221 -0.63 16.21 -4.63
C GLN A 221 0.82 15.80 -4.83
N TYR A 222 1.09 14.53 -5.19
CA TYR A 222 2.45 14.00 -5.34
C TYR A 222 2.86 13.90 -6.82
N GLY A 223 1.92 13.63 -7.70
CA GLY A 223 2.16 13.41 -9.13
C GLY A 223 2.61 11.99 -9.46
N GLY A 224 2.92 11.76 -10.75
CA GLY A 224 3.40 10.47 -11.21
C GLY A 224 2.31 9.44 -11.52
N LYS A 225 2.76 8.24 -11.88
CA LYS A 225 1.93 7.10 -12.29
C LYS A 225 2.31 5.82 -11.54
N THR A 226 3.29 5.91 -10.67
CA THR A 226 3.82 4.79 -9.90
C THR A 226 3.25 4.83 -8.49
N PHE A 227 2.66 3.72 -8.08
CA PHE A 227 2.02 3.58 -6.78
C PHE A 227 2.53 2.32 -6.09
N TYR A 228 2.91 2.47 -4.83
CA TYR A 228 3.28 1.37 -3.95
C TYR A 228 2.18 1.19 -2.91
N CYS A 229 1.58 0.00 -2.91
CA CYS A 229 0.41 -0.29 -2.10
C CYS A 229 0.64 -1.54 -1.24
N HIS A 230 0.29 -1.44 0.03
CA HIS A 230 0.09 -2.61 0.89
C HIS A 230 -1.41 -2.88 1.00
N PHE A 231 -1.80 -4.14 0.95
CA PHE A 231 -3.19 -4.55 1.06
C PHE A 231 -3.34 -5.78 1.97
N SER A 232 -4.21 -5.68 2.95
CA SER A 232 -4.58 -6.77 3.84
C SER A 232 -6.04 -6.63 4.26
N GLY A 233 -6.65 -7.72 4.71
CA GLY A 233 -7.83 -7.59 5.54
C GLY A 233 -7.44 -6.97 6.89
N ILE A 234 -8.36 -6.24 7.49
CA ILE A 234 -8.13 -5.51 8.74
C ILE A 234 -9.34 -5.60 9.65
N GLU A 235 -9.11 -5.80 10.94
CA GLU A 235 -10.06 -5.47 11.98
C GLU A 235 -9.73 -4.09 12.53
N HIS A 236 -10.73 -3.21 12.61
CA HIS A 236 -10.56 -1.83 13.05
C HIS A 236 -11.67 -1.40 13.99
N ARG A 237 -11.39 -0.40 14.82
CA ARG A 237 -12.37 0.16 15.76
C ARG A 237 -12.08 1.62 16.04
N GLY A 238 -13.09 2.47 15.84
CA GLY A 238 -13.02 3.89 16.20
C GLY A 238 -11.85 4.63 15.52
N GLY A 239 -11.58 4.33 14.24
CA GLY A 239 -10.52 4.95 13.47
C GLY A 239 -9.11 4.43 13.80
N ASN A 240 -9.00 3.22 14.38
CA ASN A 240 -7.73 2.59 14.68
C ASN A 240 -7.69 1.15 14.16
N ALA A 241 -6.61 0.79 13.49
CA ALA A 241 -6.27 -0.56 13.12
C ALA A 241 -6.00 -1.40 14.37
N MET A 242 -6.56 -2.61 14.43
CA MET A 242 -6.36 -3.54 15.55
C MET A 242 -5.41 -4.67 15.15
N HIS A 243 -5.74 -5.44 14.14
CA HIS A 243 -4.88 -6.50 13.60
C HIS A 243 -5.27 -6.85 12.17
N TYR A 244 -4.30 -7.36 11.42
CA TYR A 244 -4.53 -7.85 10.08
C TYR A 244 -5.30 -9.17 10.08
N THR A 245 -6.16 -9.33 9.09
CA THR A 245 -6.95 -10.53 8.85
C THR A 245 -6.80 -11.00 7.41
N GLN A 246 -7.31 -12.19 7.13
CA GLN A 246 -7.43 -12.67 5.75
C GLN A 246 -8.39 -11.74 4.97
N LEU A 247 -8.11 -11.51 3.70
CA LEU A 247 -8.93 -10.63 2.83
C LEU A 247 -10.42 -10.99 2.86
N LYS A 248 -10.75 -12.27 2.78
CA LYS A 248 -12.15 -12.73 2.76
C LYS A 248 -12.93 -12.46 4.05
N LYS A 249 -12.23 -12.27 5.18
CA LYS A 249 -12.85 -12.04 6.50
C LYS A 249 -13.02 -10.56 6.84
N SER A 250 -12.35 -9.66 6.14
CA SER A 250 -12.42 -8.22 6.35
C SER A 250 -13.64 -7.60 5.68
N ASP A 251 -14.04 -6.43 6.15
CA ASP A 251 -14.97 -5.53 5.44
C ASP A 251 -14.25 -4.74 4.32
N LEU A 252 -12.94 -4.54 4.41
CA LEU A 252 -12.13 -4.06 3.29
C LEU A 252 -12.01 -5.17 2.25
N LYS A 253 -12.63 -4.97 1.10
CA LYS A 253 -12.64 -5.91 -0.02
C LYS A 253 -11.65 -5.47 -1.10
N PHE A 254 -11.03 -6.45 -1.77
CA PHE A 254 -10.11 -6.16 -2.86
C PHE A 254 -10.81 -5.92 -4.20
N GLU A 255 -11.99 -6.48 -4.39
CA GLU A 255 -12.74 -6.40 -5.65
C GLU A 255 -12.98 -4.97 -6.14
N PRO A 256 -13.34 -3.96 -5.30
CA PRO A 256 -13.46 -2.58 -5.73
C PRO A 256 -12.15 -1.97 -6.24
N LEU A 257 -11.03 -2.27 -5.59
CA LEU A 257 -9.72 -1.85 -6.08
C LEU A 257 -9.38 -2.54 -7.41
N ALA A 258 -9.69 -3.83 -7.54
CA ALA A 258 -9.48 -4.57 -8.78
C ALA A 258 -10.28 -3.98 -9.95
N GLU A 259 -11.53 -3.55 -9.71
CA GLU A 259 -12.36 -2.88 -10.71
C GLU A 259 -11.75 -1.53 -11.12
N TYR A 260 -11.31 -0.71 -10.17
CA TYR A 260 -10.61 0.55 -10.45
C TYR A 260 -9.34 0.33 -11.27
N LEU A 261 -8.46 -0.58 -10.84
CA LEU A 261 -7.20 -0.86 -11.53
C LEU A 261 -7.42 -1.42 -12.95
N ALA A 262 -8.49 -2.21 -13.16
CA ALA A 262 -8.83 -2.70 -14.47
C ALA A 262 -9.34 -1.57 -15.42
N GLU A 263 -10.05 -0.58 -14.90
CA GLU A 263 -10.54 0.58 -15.67
C GLU A 263 -9.43 1.54 -16.06
N GLU A 264 -8.49 1.83 -15.16
CA GLU A 264 -7.30 2.63 -15.44
C GLU A 264 -6.33 1.94 -16.41
N GLY A 265 -6.32 0.58 -16.42
CA GLY A 265 -5.56 -0.21 -17.37
C GLY A 265 -4.05 -0.02 -17.25
N ASP A 266 -3.35 -0.15 -18.38
CA ASP A 266 -1.87 -0.09 -18.44
C ASP A 266 -1.29 1.33 -18.26
N TRP A 267 -2.11 2.28 -17.86
CA TRP A 267 -1.66 3.66 -17.63
C TRP A 267 -0.93 3.82 -16.30
N LEU A 268 -1.31 3.02 -15.29
CA LEU A 268 -0.70 3.04 -13.96
C LEU A 268 0.38 1.96 -13.82
N ASP A 269 1.43 2.31 -13.10
CA ASP A 269 2.49 1.39 -12.62
C ASP A 269 2.23 1.17 -11.13
N VAL A 270 1.64 0.01 -10.80
CA VAL A 270 1.18 -0.27 -9.44
C VAL A 270 1.77 -1.56 -8.91
N THR A 271 2.39 -1.50 -7.76
CA THR A 271 2.84 -2.68 -7.01
C THR A 271 1.96 -2.83 -5.78
N VAL A 272 1.34 -4.00 -5.63
CA VAL A 272 0.48 -4.35 -4.50
C VAL A 272 1.10 -5.50 -3.71
N ILE A 273 1.50 -5.22 -2.48
CA ILE A 273 2.06 -6.21 -1.55
C ILE A 273 0.97 -6.69 -0.60
N SER A 274 0.83 -8.00 -0.49
CA SER A 274 -0.07 -8.65 0.47
C SER A 274 0.56 -8.70 1.86
N ASP A 275 0.09 -7.84 2.76
CA ASP A 275 0.42 -7.86 4.20
C ASP A 275 -0.47 -8.84 5.00
N SER A 276 -1.30 -9.60 4.29
CA SER A 276 -2.21 -10.55 4.90
C SER A 276 -1.46 -11.68 5.61
N PRO A 277 -2.03 -12.24 6.68
CA PRO A 277 -1.49 -13.45 7.32
C PRO A 277 -1.38 -14.67 6.39
N LEU A 278 -2.02 -14.63 5.21
CA LEU A 278 -1.94 -15.68 4.18
C LEU A 278 -0.95 -15.38 3.06
N LEU A 279 -0.18 -14.29 3.16
CA LEU A 279 0.90 -13.88 2.25
C LEU A 279 0.56 -14.13 0.76
N GLU A 280 1.27 -15.08 0.11
CA GLU A 280 1.11 -15.41 -1.31
C GLU A 280 -0.30 -15.87 -1.69
N HIS A 281 -1.02 -16.54 -0.79
CA HIS A 281 -2.37 -17.00 -1.08
C HIS A 281 -3.35 -15.82 -1.27
N ASP A 282 -3.23 -14.78 -0.46
CA ASP A 282 -4.03 -13.58 -0.63
C ASP A 282 -3.50 -12.70 -1.78
N ALA A 283 -2.18 -12.71 -2.07
CA ALA A 283 -1.63 -12.10 -3.28
C ALA A 283 -2.19 -12.74 -4.56
N MET A 284 -2.25 -14.07 -4.63
CA MET A 284 -2.88 -14.81 -5.73
C MET A 284 -4.38 -14.52 -5.82
N TYR A 285 -5.07 -14.40 -4.68
CA TYR A 285 -6.48 -14.00 -4.66
C TYR A 285 -6.66 -12.61 -5.27
N MET A 286 -5.82 -11.63 -4.93
CA MET A 286 -5.84 -10.29 -5.51
C MET A 286 -5.64 -10.32 -7.02
N LEU A 287 -4.64 -11.05 -7.51
CA LEU A 287 -4.41 -11.25 -8.95
C LEU A 287 -5.65 -11.84 -9.63
N GLN A 288 -6.26 -12.88 -9.06
CA GLN A 288 -7.48 -13.48 -9.61
C GLN A 288 -8.66 -12.50 -9.67
N GLN A 289 -8.84 -11.62 -8.66
CA GLN A 289 -9.91 -10.62 -8.71
C GLN A 289 -9.65 -9.57 -9.78
N TYR A 290 -8.38 -9.14 -9.94
CA TYR A 290 -8.00 -8.25 -11.02
C TYR A 290 -8.27 -8.85 -12.40
N ASP A 291 -7.85 -10.09 -12.64
CA ASP A 291 -8.09 -10.78 -13.92
C ASP A 291 -9.59 -10.88 -14.25
N LYS A 292 -10.42 -11.20 -13.24
CA LYS A 292 -11.88 -11.22 -13.40
C LYS A 292 -12.45 -9.84 -13.72
N ALA A 293 -11.99 -8.79 -13.05
CA ALA A 293 -12.43 -7.42 -13.30
C ALA A 293 -12.03 -6.98 -14.71
N LYS A 294 -10.81 -7.27 -15.14
CA LYS A 294 -10.30 -6.99 -16.48
C LYS A 294 -11.11 -7.74 -17.56
N GLN A 295 -11.39 -9.01 -17.36
CA GLN A 295 -12.22 -9.79 -18.28
C GLN A 295 -13.64 -9.20 -18.40
N LYS A 296 -14.30 -8.90 -17.28
CA LYS A 296 -15.62 -8.27 -17.22
C LYS A 296 -15.64 -6.92 -17.95
N LEU A 297 -14.59 -6.11 -17.78
CA LEU A 297 -14.43 -4.85 -18.50
C LEU A 297 -14.32 -5.05 -20.02
N LEU A 298 -13.51 -6.01 -20.47
CA LEU A 298 -13.35 -6.32 -21.89
C LEU A 298 -14.66 -6.80 -22.51
N GLU A 299 -15.40 -7.66 -21.82
CA GLU A 299 -16.74 -8.12 -22.27
C GLU A 299 -17.73 -6.95 -22.37
N ARG A 300 -17.74 -6.04 -21.39
CA ARG A 300 -18.56 -4.82 -21.42
C ARG A 300 -18.22 -3.94 -22.62
N ARG A 301 -16.95 -3.65 -22.83
CA ARG A 301 -16.47 -2.83 -23.97
C ARG A 301 -16.81 -3.47 -25.32
N ALA A 302 -16.63 -4.78 -25.46
CA ALA A 302 -16.98 -5.50 -26.68
C ALA A 302 -18.50 -5.45 -26.95
N LEU A 303 -19.34 -5.56 -25.92
CA LEU A 303 -20.78 -5.42 -26.03
C LEU A 303 -21.21 -4.00 -26.46
N GLU A 304 -20.59 -2.97 -25.84
CA GLU A 304 -20.82 -1.56 -26.18
C GLU A 304 -20.41 -1.27 -27.63
N GLU A 305 -19.25 -1.75 -28.07
CA GLU A 305 -18.79 -1.61 -29.45
C GLU A 305 -19.77 -2.30 -30.46
N ARG A 306 -20.22 -3.49 -30.13
CA ARG A 306 -21.20 -4.19 -30.95
C ARG A 306 -22.52 -3.42 -31.03
N ARG A 307 -23.00 -2.88 -29.92
CA ARG A 307 -24.20 -2.04 -29.86
C ARG A 307 -24.06 -0.79 -30.72
N TYR A 308 -22.90 -0.14 -30.61
CA TYR A 308 -22.58 1.06 -31.39
C TYR A 308 -22.61 0.76 -32.90
N LYS A 309 -22.01 -0.36 -33.35
CA LYS A 309 -22.03 -0.78 -34.75
C LYS A 309 -23.47 -1.05 -35.24
N LEU A 310 -24.28 -1.76 -34.45
CA LEU A 310 -25.66 -2.03 -34.78
C LEU A 310 -26.53 -0.76 -34.89
N ALA A 311 -26.29 0.21 -34.03
CA ALA A 311 -26.98 1.50 -34.10
C ALA A 311 -26.65 2.26 -35.39
N LEU A 312 -25.35 2.32 -35.76
CA LEU A 312 -24.93 2.93 -37.04
C LEU A 312 -25.54 2.25 -38.26
N GLU A 313 -25.55 0.91 -38.30
CA GLU A 313 -26.16 0.13 -39.39
C GLU A 313 -27.67 0.38 -39.49
N ALA A 314 -28.35 0.59 -38.37
CA ALA A 314 -29.76 0.89 -38.30
C ALA A 314 -30.11 2.38 -38.55
N GLY A 315 -29.10 3.25 -38.71
CA GLY A 315 -29.29 4.70 -38.83
C GLY A 315 -29.88 5.34 -37.58
N LEU A 316 -29.62 4.73 -36.40
CA LEU A 316 -30.12 5.18 -35.11
C LEU A 316 -28.97 5.81 -34.31
N ASP A 317 -29.31 6.75 -33.44
CA ASP A 317 -28.37 7.20 -32.36
C ASP A 317 -28.11 6.03 -31.42
N PRO A 318 -26.83 5.72 -31.09
CA PRO A 318 -26.49 4.69 -30.11
C PRO A 318 -27.18 4.85 -28.75
N ALA A 319 -27.42 6.09 -28.30
CA ALA A 319 -28.15 6.38 -27.07
C ALA A 319 -29.64 5.98 -27.16
N GLU A 320 -30.28 6.18 -28.32
CA GLU A 320 -31.66 5.76 -28.54
C GLU A 320 -31.79 4.23 -28.58
N LEU A 321 -30.81 3.53 -29.15
CA LEU A 321 -30.78 2.07 -29.13
C LEU A 321 -30.71 1.51 -27.73
N LEU A 322 -29.83 2.07 -26.90
CA LEU A 322 -29.67 1.68 -25.50
C LEU A 322 -30.97 1.91 -24.70
N ALA A 323 -31.60 3.07 -24.88
CA ALA A 323 -32.88 3.39 -24.22
C ALA A 323 -33.99 2.39 -24.60
N ARG A 324 -34.08 2.00 -25.90
CA ARG A 324 -35.03 1.00 -26.38
C ARG A 324 -34.78 -0.40 -25.80
N GLU A 325 -33.50 -0.82 -25.69
CA GLU A 325 -33.14 -2.11 -25.08
C GLU A 325 -33.47 -2.14 -23.58
N GLN A 326 -33.20 -1.07 -22.86
CA GLN A 326 -33.53 -0.94 -21.43
C GLN A 326 -35.05 -0.99 -21.21
N GLU A 327 -35.83 -0.31 -22.04
CA GLU A 327 -37.28 -0.35 -21.97
C GLU A 327 -37.83 -1.76 -22.28
N GLN A 328 -37.32 -2.43 -23.33
CA GLN A 328 -37.67 -3.81 -23.62
C GLN A 328 -37.30 -4.79 -22.50
N ALA A 329 -36.15 -4.58 -21.84
CA ALA A 329 -35.74 -5.39 -20.69
C ALA A 329 -36.69 -5.18 -19.50
N ARG A 330 -37.09 -3.93 -19.21
CA ARG A 330 -38.10 -3.62 -18.18
C ARG A 330 -39.44 -4.30 -18.47
N LEU A 331 -39.91 -4.26 -19.71
CA LEU A 331 -41.15 -4.91 -20.11
C LEU A 331 -41.08 -6.44 -19.98
N ARG A 332 -39.93 -7.06 -20.28
CA ARG A 332 -39.72 -8.51 -20.14
C ARG A 332 -39.63 -8.98 -18.69
N THR A 333 -39.07 -8.17 -17.78
CA THR A 333 -38.90 -8.53 -16.36
C THR A 333 -40.14 -8.26 -15.51
N GLY A 334 -41.20 -7.66 -16.08
CA GLY A 334 -42.47 -7.40 -15.37
C GLY A 334 -42.32 -6.40 -14.19
N ALA A 335 -41.24 -5.67 -14.13
CA ALA A 335 -41.04 -4.64 -13.11
C ALA A 335 -41.92 -3.43 -13.47
N ILE A 336 -43.11 -3.38 -12.92
CA ILE A 336 -43.95 -2.18 -12.86
C ILE A 336 -43.18 -1.21 -11.90
N ALA A 337 -42.62 -0.16 -12.47
CA ALA A 337 -42.06 0.92 -11.67
C ALA A 337 -43.23 1.63 -10.97
N GLU A 338 -43.29 1.56 -9.65
CA GLU A 338 -44.11 2.50 -8.88
C GLU A 338 -43.56 3.92 -9.12
N PRO A 339 -44.48 4.90 -9.36
CA PRO A 339 -44.05 6.30 -9.55
C PRO A 339 -43.43 6.82 -8.28
N ALA A 340 -42.25 7.42 -8.37
CA ALA A 340 -41.55 8.07 -7.27
C ALA A 340 -42.45 9.18 -6.68
N GLU A 341 -43.06 8.93 -5.53
CA GLU A 341 -43.69 9.95 -4.74
C GLU A 341 -42.63 10.89 -4.14
N THR A 342 -42.74 12.14 -4.49
CA THR A 342 -41.98 13.26 -3.94
C THR A 342 -42.34 13.41 -2.45
N GLU A 343 -41.57 12.81 -1.55
CA GLU A 343 -41.68 13.12 -0.12
C GLU A 343 -41.04 14.47 0.22
N ALA A 344 -41.90 15.43 0.50
CA ALA A 344 -41.55 16.71 1.09
C ALA A 344 -40.94 16.50 2.48
N LYS A 345 -39.78 17.05 2.70
CA LYS A 345 -39.07 17.08 3.98
C LYS A 345 -39.94 17.68 5.08
N LYS A 346 -40.38 16.87 6.05
CA LYS A 346 -40.82 17.35 7.39
C LYS A 346 -39.63 17.25 8.35
N ALA A 347 -39.14 18.41 8.77
CA ALA A 347 -38.15 18.54 9.84
C ALA A 347 -38.72 18.01 11.17
N LYS A 348 -37.94 17.16 11.86
CA LYS A 348 -38.18 16.81 13.27
C LYS A 348 -37.20 17.55 14.18
N PRO A 349 -37.62 17.96 15.39
CA PRO A 349 -36.81 18.79 16.27
C PRO A 349 -35.74 18.04 17.05
N ALA A 350 -34.69 18.78 17.39
CA ALA A 350 -33.49 18.32 18.12
C ALA A 350 -33.82 17.68 19.48
N ALA A 351 -33.26 16.54 19.73
CA ALA A 351 -33.27 15.89 21.04
C ALA A 351 -31.96 16.20 21.80
N LYS A 352 -32.16 16.51 23.11
CA LYS A 352 -31.14 16.91 24.09
C LYS A 352 -30.07 15.84 24.31
N ALA A 353 -28.81 16.30 24.49
CA ALA A 353 -27.66 15.51 24.89
C ALA A 353 -27.85 14.88 26.30
N PRO A 354 -27.41 13.63 26.52
CA PRO A 354 -27.25 13.09 27.86
C PRO A 354 -25.84 13.32 28.42
N ALA A 355 -25.80 13.42 29.76
CA ALA A 355 -24.69 13.79 30.59
C ALA A 355 -23.54 12.75 30.60
N LYS A 356 -22.32 13.23 30.90
CA LYS A 356 -21.08 12.47 31.11
C LYS A 356 -21.23 11.45 32.25
N PRO A 357 -20.70 10.25 32.12
CA PRO A 357 -20.31 9.45 33.29
C PRO A 357 -18.82 9.56 33.61
N ALA A 358 -18.53 9.33 34.89
CA ALA A 358 -17.32 9.62 35.60
C ALA A 358 -16.12 8.72 35.25
N ASN A 359 -14.93 9.27 35.53
CA ASN A 359 -13.61 8.64 35.62
C ASN A 359 -13.62 7.23 36.25
N ASN A 360 -13.03 6.28 35.53
CA ASN A 360 -12.38 5.15 36.16
C ASN A 360 -10.92 5.07 35.65
N ARG A 361 -10.01 5.43 36.54
CA ARG A 361 -8.58 5.18 36.39
C ARG A 361 -8.35 3.68 36.57
N ILE A 362 -7.76 3.06 35.55
CA ILE A 362 -7.13 1.74 35.70
C ILE A 362 -5.63 1.99 35.73
N ASN A 363 -5.05 1.69 36.89
CA ASN A 363 -3.60 1.66 37.09
C ASN A 363 -3.06 0.43 36.36
N PHE A 364 -2.07 0.61 35.50
CA PHE A 364 -1.16 -0.46 35.09
C PHE A 364 0.06 -0.37 36.01
N GLU A 365 0.25 -1.41 36.77
CA GLU A 365 1.48 -1.67 37.50
C GLU A 365 2.52 -2.19 36.50
N ASP A 366 3.71 -1.60 36.60
CA ASP A 366 4.90 -2.00 35.85
C ASP A 366 5.35 -3.37 36.41
N GLU A 367 5.38 -4.39 35.59
CA GLU A 367 6.17 -5.60 35.83
C GLU A 367 7.34 -5.62 34.87
N ASP A 368 8.49 -5.16 35.38
CA ASP A 368 9.79 -5.44 34.81
C ASP A 368 10.13 -6.92 35.07
N GLU A 369 10.11 -7.74 34.02
CA GLU A 369 10.78 -9.04 34.05
C GLU A 369 11.94 -9.05 33.04
N ASP A 370 13.13 -8.99 33.62
CA ASP A 370 14.39 -9.39 32.99
C ASP A 370 14.31 -10.88 32.62
N GLU A 371 14.39 -11.21 31.34
CA GLU A 371 14.84 -12.54 30.92
C GLU A 371 15.98 -12.38 29.89
N ASP A 372 17.19 -12.49 30.44
CA ASP A 372 18.35 -12.99 29.75
C ASP A 372 18.15 -14.49 29.45
N ASP A 373 18.75 -14.92 28.32
CA ASP A 373 19.08 -16.25 27.89
C ASP A 373 18.05 -17.04 27.03
N ILE A 374 18.67 -17.49 25.93
CA ILE A 374 18.59 -18.77 25.23
C ILE A 374 18.14 -18.70 23.75
N PHE A 375 19.19 -18.93 22.91
CA PHE A 375 19.29 -19.44 21.53
C PHE A 375 18.86 -18.57 20.36
#